data_7a8fa3a1808199937c51b8689652906d
#
_entry.id   7a8fa3a1808199937c51b8689652906d
#
_cell.length_a   1.000
_cell.length_b   1.000
_cell.length_c   1.000
_cell.angle_alpha   90.00
_cell.angle_beta   90.00
_cell.angle_gamma   90.00
#
_symmetry.space_group_name_H-M   'P 1'
#
loop_
_entity.id
_entity.type
_entity.pdbx_description
1 polymer ?
#
loop_
_entity_poly.entity_id
_entity_poly.type
_entity_poly.pdbx_seq_one_letter_code
_entity_poly.pdbx_strand_id
1 'polypeptide(L)'
;MAVTAWYEAQLTVLHVFSASLPLIPADALAAAPELADPIEPDKMLDEVRRFCVPSLSTLTRPAEFLVKDGNVPHEIVAEAKQLAVDLIVMGTHARKGIQRLLLGSVAERVLRTAHLPVLAVPPAERTAPITYERILCPIEFHESEPRALEYVLSMVLPFMKGVSPRSKKPGARLILLHVVENLFEQLPEYFSVHEREAMERLKRAVPADARDWCRPEPRVTAGRADTEILRVAAELGSDLIVMAVHGKGAINRRLYRSTTSRVIRGATCPVLTLCAE
;
A
#
# COMPACT_ATOMS: atom_id res chain seq x y z
N MET A 1 12.81 0.71 4.79
CA MET A 1 14.25 0.94 4.57
C MET A 1 14.55 1.48 3.17
N ALA A 2 14.16 0.81 2.06
CA ALA A 2 14.43 1.34 0.71
C ALA A 2 13.84 2.75 0.51
N VAL A 3 12.57 2.96 0.85
CA VAL A 3 11.90 4.27 0.72
C VAL A 3 12.60 5.36 1.53
N THR A 4 13.00 5.10 2.78
CA THR A 4 13.70 6.07 3.62
C THR A 4 15.05 6.47 3.06
N ALA A 5 15.80 5.51 2.48
CA ALA A 5 17.09 5.78 1.88
C ALA A 5 16.97 6.60 0.57
N TRP A 6 15.89 6.42 -0.20
CA TRP A 6 15.69 7.14 -1.46
C TRP A 6 15.27 8.60 -1.26
N TYR A 7 14.46 8.85 -0.23
CA TYR A 7 13.92 10.18 0.03
C TYR A 7 14.66 10.92 1.16
N GLU A 8 15.71 10.32 1.74
CA GLU A 8 16.33 10.82 2.97
C GLU A 8 15.30 11.12 4.07
N ALA A 9 14.24 10.30 4.08
CA ALA A 9 13.08 10.51 4.92
C ALA A 9 13.38 10.23 6.40
N GLN A 10 12.74 10.99 7.28
CA GLN A 10 12.68 10.65 8.71
C GLN A 10 11.81 9.41 8.89
N LEU A 11 12.30 8.43 9.64
CA LEU A 11 11.56 7.24 10.00
C LEU A 11 11.07 7.33 11.44
N THR A 12 9.77 7.23 11.64
CA THR A 12 9.16 7.01 12.95
C THR A 12 8.62 5.58 13.00
N VAL A 13 9.04 4.81 13.98
CA VAL A 13 8.55 3.47 14.27
C VAL A 13 7.54 3.56 15.40
N LEU A 14 6.29 3.26 15.10
CA LEU A 14 5.20 3.29 16.06
C LEU A 14 4.78 1.87 16.45
N HIS A 15 4.76 1.59 17.75
CA HIS A 15 4.11 0.43 18.32
C HIS A 15 2.90 0.87 19.12
N VAL A 16 1.74 0.27 18.84
CA VAL A 16 0.52 0.52 19.58
C VAL A 16 0.09 -0.76 20.25
N PHE A 17 -0.12 -0.71 21.54
CA PHE A 17 -0.67 -1.80 22.33
C PHE A 17 -2.04 -1.40 22.89
N SER A 18 -2.85 -2.36 23.26
CA SER A 18 -4.11 -2.11 23.95
C SER A 18 -4.00 -2.69 25.35
N ALA A 19 -3.90 -1.81 26.33
CA ALA A 19 -3.92 -2.18 27.74
C ALA A 19 -5.31 -2.63 28.24
N SER A 20 -6.32 -2.64 27.35
CA SER A 20 -7.62 -3.22 27.66
C SER A 20 -7.42 -4.70 27.95
N LEU A 21 -7.15 -5.00 29.22
CA LEU A 21 -7.20 -6.36 29.73
C LEU A 21 -8.59 -6.92 29.35
N PRO A 22 -8.68 -8.08 28.68
CA PRO A 22 -9.94 -8.80 28.70
C PRO A 22 -10.33 -8.91 30.18
N LEU A 23 -11.62 -8.82 30.49
CA LEU A 23 -12.12 -9.14 31.83
C LEU A 23 -11.68 -10.57 32.14
N ILE A 24 -10.46 -10.69 32.68
CA ILE A 24 -9.93 -11.98 33.14
C ILE A 24 -10.63 -12.25 34.45
N PRO A 25 -11.35 -13.35 34.58
CA PRO A 25 -11.94 -13.75 35.84
C PRO A 25 -10.86 -13.79 36.93
N ALA A 26 -11.20 -13.37 38.15
CA ALA A 26 -10.25 -13.24 39.25
C ALA A 26 -9.53 -14.57 39.59
N ASP A 27 -10.19 -15.69 39.36
CA ASP A 27 -9.66 -17.04 39.52
C ASP A 27 -8.60 -17.38 38.45
N ALA A 28 -8.81 -16.92 37.20
CA ALA A 28 -7.81 -17.08 36.14
C ALA A 28 -6.59 -16.17 36.34
N LEU A 29 -6.79 -14.97 36.91
CA LEU A 29 -5.71 -14.05 37.27
C LEU A 29 -4.85 -14.61 38.42
N ALA A 30 -5.50 -15.27 39.40
CA ALA A 30 -4.82 -15.95 40.49
C ALA A 30 -3.99 -17.17 40.03
N ALA A 31 -4.40 -17.82 38.94
CA ALA A 31 -3.70 -18.98 38.36
C ALA A 31 -2.51 -18.59 37.44
N ALA A 32 -2.47 -17.34 36.95
CA ALA A 32 -1.42 -16.84 36.09
C ALA A 32 -1.08 -15.38 36.49
N PRO A 33 -0.34 -15.19 37.57
CA PRO A 33 -0.02 -13.85 38.09
C PRO A 33 0.80 -13.00 37.10
N GLU A 34 1.53 -13.63 36.19
CA GLU A 34 2.25 -12.96 35.09
C GLU A 34 1.33 -12.17 34.14
N LEU A 35 0.03 -12.48 34.11
CA LEU A 35 -0.97 -11.71 33.32
C LEU A 35 -1.37 -10.40 34.02
N ALA A 36 -0.98 -10.24 35.28
CA ALA A 36 -1.23 -9.03 36.10
C ALA A 36 -0.08 -8.03 36.03
N ASP A 37 1.06 -8.38 35.41
CA ASP A 37 2.20 -7.47 35.30
C ASP A 37 1.80 -6.23 34.49
N PRO A 38 1.99 -5.03 35.06
CA PRO A 38 1.68 -3.81 34.33
C PRO A 38 2.56 -3.73 33.07
N ILE A 39 1.92 -3.41 31.96
CA ILE A 39 2.64 -3.12 30.73
C ILE A 39 3.53 -1.90 30.97
N GLU A 40 4.84 -2.09 30.99
CA GLU A 40 5.81 -1.01 31.13
C GLU A 40 6.17 -0.45 29.74
N PRO A 41 5.73 0.77 29.38
CA PRO A 41 5.99 1.36 28.08
C PRO A 41 7.48 1.43 27.73
N ASP A 42 8.34 1.67 28.71
CA ASP A 42 9.81 1.76 28.50
C ASP A 42 10.41 0.40 28.10
N LYS A 43 9.99 -0.67 28.73
CA LYS A 43 10.44 -2.03 28.35
C LYS A 43 9.99 -2.37 26.92
N MET A 44 8.75 -2.01 26.60
CA MET A 44 8.21 -2.22 25.26
C MET A 44 8.96 -1.39 24.20
N LEU A 45 9.29 -0.15 24.52
CA LEU A 45 10.10 0.71 23.66
C LEU A 45 11.47 0.08 23.37
N ASP A 46 12.11 -0.50 24.39
CA ASP A 46 13.39 -1.17 24.23
C ASP A 46 13.29 -2.47 23.41
N GLU A 47 12.19 -3.19 23.53
CA GLU A 47 11.92 -4.36 22.69
C GLU A 47 11.72 -3.97 21.21
N VAL A 48 10.94 -2.93 20.95
CA VAL A 48 10.74 -2.42 19.60
C VAL A 48 12.06 -1.95 18.99
N ARG A 49 12.88 -1.24 19.76
CA ARG A 49 14.23 -0.84 19.32
C ARG A 49 15.10 -2.05 18.97
N ARG A 50 15.18 -3.04 19.87
CA ARG A 50 15.97 -4.27 19.66
C ARG A 50 15.51 -5.04 18.43
N PHE A 51 14.22 -5.11 18.19
CA PHE A 51 13.65 -5.76 17.00
C PHE A 51 14.03 -5.04 15.69
N CYS A 52 14.06 -3.71 15.72
CA CYS A 52 14.31 -2.91 14.53
C CYS A 52 15.79 -2.70 14.20
N VAL A 53 16.68 -2.65 15.20
CA VAL A 53 18.12 -2.34 15.04
C VAL A 53 18.80 -3.06 13.89
N PRO A 54 18.61 -4.38 13.66
CA PRO A 54 19.28 -5.07 12.55
C PRO A 54 18.94 -4.49 11.17
N SER A 55 17.76 -3.89 11.05
CA SER A 55 17.26 -3.31 9.79
C SER A 55 17.56 -1.83 9.62
N LEU A 56 18.00 -1.15 10.68
CA LEU A 56 18.17 0.31 10.70
C LEU A 56 19.59 0.79 10.34
N SER A 57 20.54 -0.12 10.23
CA SER A 57 21.96 0.19 9.99
C SER A 57 22.26 0.96 8.68
N THR A 58 21.31 0.97 7.75
CA THR A 58 21.44 1.65 6.46
C THR A 58 20.75 3.02 6.41
N LEU A 59 20.17 3.48 7.52
CA LEU A 59 19.51 4.78 7.57
C LEU A 59 20.52 5.91 7.63
N THR A 60 20.26 6.97 6.88
CA THR A 60 21.03 8.22 6.91
C THR A 60 20.66 9.11 8.10
N ARG A 61 19.44 8.94 8.64
CA ARG A 61 18.94 9.65 9.82
C ARG A 61 18.52 8.64 10.90
N PRO A 62 18.71 8.95 12.19
CA PRO A 62 18.23 8.10 13.28
C PRO A 62 16.71 7.92 13.20
N ALA A 63 16.25 6.70 13.43
CA ALA A 63 14.82 6.45 13.55
C ALA A 63 14.29 6.92 14.92
N GLU A 64 13.11 7.48 14.92
CA GLU A 64 12.34 7.78 16.13
C GLU A 64 11.47 6.56 16.49
N PHE A 65 11.26 6.36 17.80
CA PHE A 65 10.48 5.23 18.30
C PHE A 65 9.40 5.75 19.24
N LEU A 66 8.18 5.33 18.98
CA LEU A 66 7.01 5.69 19.78
C LEU A 66 6.26 4.44 20.21
N VAL A 67 5.81 4.45 21.45
CA VAL A 67 4.91 3.44 22.02
C VAL A 67 3.66 4.16 22.52
N LYS A 68 2.49 3.68 22.12
CA LYS A 68 1.19 4.26 22.50
C LYS A 68 0.25 3.17 23.02
N ASP A 69 -0.57 3.55 23.99
CA ASP A 69 -1.69 2.73 24.44
C ASP A 69 -2.98 3.22 23.78
N GLY A 70 -3.82 2.29 23.36
CA GLY A 70 -5.13 2.63 22.80
C GLY A 70 -5.65 1.70 21.73
N ASN A 71 -6.65 2.19 20.99
CA ASN A 71 -7.21 1.47 19.86
C ASN A 71 -6.24 1.50 18.68
N VAL A 72 -5.62 0.38 18.37
CA VAL A 72 -4.48 0.28 17.44
C VAL A 72 -4.71 1.00 16.10
N PRO A 73 -5.77 0.75 15.32
CA PRO A 73 -5.99 1.47 14.06
C PRO A 73 -6.21 2.97 14.24
N HIS A 74 -6.85 3.37 15.33
CA HIS A 74 -7.11 4.78 15.63
C HIS A 74 -5.81 5.51 15.94
N GLU A 75 -4.99 4.96 16.85
CA GLU A 75 -3.73 5.57 17.26
C GLU A 75 -2.74 5.69 16.08
N ILE A 76 -2.68 4.67 15.20
CA ILE A 76 -1.84 4.75 13.98
C ILE A 76 -2.21 5.96 13.12
N VAL A 77 -3.50 6.17 12.86
CA VAL A 77 -3.97 7.26 12.00
C VAL A 77 -3.86 8.62 12.71
N ALA A 78 -4.14 8.67 14.01
CA ALA A 78 -4.04 9.89 14.81
C ALA A 78 -2.58 10.37 14.90
N GLU A 79 -1.65 9.46 15.19
CA GLU A 79 -0.22 9.78 15.28
C GLU A 79 0.36 10.18 13.94
N ALA A 80 -0.01 9.48 12.86
CA ALA A 80 0.39 9.83 11.50
C ALA A 80 -0.05 11.26 11.14
N LYS A 81 -1.25 11.67 11.56
CA LYS A 81 -1.74 13.04 11.38
C LYS A 81 -1.00 14.05 12.26
N GLN A 82 -0.76 13.72 13.54
CA GLN A 82 -0.08 14.59 14.48
C GLN A 82 1.36 14.89 14.05
N LEU A 83 2.06 13.87 13.56
CA LEU A 83 3.44 13.98 13.05
C LEU A 83 3.50 14.49 11.62
N ALA A 84 2.36 14.73 10.96
CA ALA A 84 2.26 15.16 9.57
C ALA A 84 3.11 14.27 8.63
N VAL A 85 3.03 12.95 8.79
CA VAL A 85 3.79 12.03 7.95
C VAL A 85 3.23 11.98 6.52
N ASP A 86 4.10 11.76 5.54
CA ASP A 86 3.73 11.66 4.12
C ASP A 86 3.30 10.25 3.73
N LEU A 87 3.67 9.22 4.50
CA LEU A 87 3.45 7.82 4.18
C LEU A 87 3.33 6.97 5.43
N ILE A 88 2.31 6.12 5.49
CA ILE A 88 2.24 5.00 6.44
C ILE A 88 2.76 3.74 5.76
N VAL A 89 3.67 3.01 6.41
CA VAL A 89 4.13 1.69 5.96
C VAL A 89 3.70 0.65 6.98
N MET A 90 2.98 -0.37 6.56
CA MET A 90 2.51 -1.41 7.47
C MET A 90 2.41 -2.78 6.82
N GLY A 91 2.56 -3.83 7.61
CA GLY A 91 2.32 -5.20 7.18
C GLY A 91 0.83 -5.49 7.01
N THR A 92 0.49 -6.37 6.08
CA THR A 92 -0.91 -6.79 5.87
C THR A 92 -1.37 -7.88 6.84
N HIS A 93 -0.44 -8.57 7.53
CA HIS A 93 -0.72 -9.70 8.43
C HIS A 93 0.08 -9.57 9.73
N ALA A 94 -0.56 -9.84 10.86
CA ALA A 94 0.06 -9.73 12.18
C ALA A 94 0.68 -11.04 12.72
N ARG A 95 0.33 -12.23 12.19
CA ARG A 95 0.75 -13.53 12.75
C ARG A 95 1.17 -14.52 11.67
N LYS A 96 2.30 -15.22 11.92
CA LYS A 96 2.71 -16.42 11.17
C LYS A 96 1.65 -17.52 11.37
N GLY A 97 1.10 -18.06 10.29
CA GLY A 97 0.29 -19.28 10.31
C GLY A 97 -1.20 -19.17 10.02
N ILE A 98 -1.79 -17.98 9.97
CA ILE A 98 -3.17 -17.83 9.52
C ILE A 98 -3.17 -17.56 8.02
N GLN A 99 -3.98 -18.32 7.30
CA GLN A 99 -4.13 -18.36 5.84
C GLN A 99 -3.80 -17.02 5.15
N ARG A 100 -2.90 -17.07 4.17
CA ARG A 100 -2.40 -15.92 3.35
C ARG A 100 -3.49 -15.08 2.67
N LEU A 101 -4.75 -15.41 2.89
CA LEU A 101 -5.93 -14.81 2.24
C LEU A 101 -6.67 -13.77 3.10
N LEU A 102 -6.26 -13.51 4.34
CA LEU A 102 -6.96 -12.58 5.22
C LEU A 102 -6.12 -11.32 5.46
N LEU A 103 -6.64 -10.18 5.00
CA LEU A 103 -6.12 -8.87 5.40
C LEU A 103 -6.38 -8.67 6.90
N GLY A 104 -5.35 -8.31 7.66
CA GLY A 104 -5.48 -8.08 9.10
C GLY A 104 -6.47 -6.93 9.39
N SER A 105 -7.27 -7.08 10.43
CA SER A 105 -8.31 -6.10 10.82
C SER A 105 -7.74 -4.69 11.07
N VAL A 106 -6.52 -4.60 11.60
CA VAL A 106 -5.80 -3.32 11.79
C VAL A 106 -5.46 -2.70 10.44
N ALA A 107 -4.83 -3.47 9.54
CA ALA A 107 -4.46 -2.99 8.22
C ALA A 107 -5.68 -2.55 7.41
N GLU A 108 -6.76 -3.35 7.40
CA GLU A 108 -8.00 -2.99 6.74
C GLU A 108 -8.59 -1.68 7.28
N ARG A 109 -8.56 -1.48 8.60
CA ARG A 109 -9.12 -0.30 9.23
C ARG A 109 -8.26 0.94 8.97
N VAL A 110 -6.95 0.84 9.06
CA VAL A 110 -6.03 1.94 8.71
C VAL A 110 -6.20 2.34 7.25
N LEU A 111 -6.13 1.39 6.31
CA LEU A 111 -6.35 1.63 4.89
C LEU A 111 -7.67 2.34 4.58
N ARG A 112 -8.71 2.09 5.37
CA ARG A 112 -10.03 2.70 5.19
C ARG A 112 -10.14 4.09 5.80
N THR A 113 -9.37 4.41 6.84
CA THR A 113 -9.50 5.64 7.63
C THR A 113 -8.36 6.63 7.44
N ALA A 114 -7.22 6.18 6.93
CA ALA A 114 -6.12 7.06 6.59
C ALA A 114 -6.49 7.96 5.41
N HIS A 115 -6.15 9.25 5.54
CA HIS A 115 -6.30 10.27 4.49
C HIS A 115 -4.96 10.60 3.83
N LEU A 116 -4.02 9.71 3.94
CA LEU A 116 -2.66 9.82 3.39
C LEU A 116 -2.25 8.49 2.77
N PRO A 117 -1.20 8.46 1.95
CA PRO A 117 -0.71 7.26 1.32
C PRO A 117 -0.39 6.14 2.31
N VAL A 118 -0.77 4.91 2.00
CA VAL A 118 -0.46 3.72 2.81
C VAL A 118 0.21 2.67 1.94
N LEU A 119 1.43 2.27 2.30
CA LEU A 119 2.13 1.14 1.69
C LEU A 119 1.86 -0.13 2.50
N ALA A 120 1.02 -0.98 1.95
CA ALA A 120 0.68 -2.28 2.51
C ALA A 120 1.69 -3.33 2.02
N VAL A 121 2.44 -3.94 2.94
CA VAL A 121 3.51 -4.88 2.62
C VAL A 121 3.06 -6.30 2.97
N PRO A 122 2.94 -7.20 1.98
CA PRO A 122 2.58 -8.60 2.24
C PRO A 122 3.71 -9.32 2.98
N PRO A 123 3.40 -10.39 3.72
CA PRO A 123 4.41 -11.24 4.31
C PRO A 123 5.18 -11.95 3.18
N ALA A 124 6.44 -11.64 3.04
CA ALA A 124 7.31 -12.28 2.06
C ALA A 124 8.63 -12.68 2.72
N GLU A 125 9.10 -13.87 2.43
CA GLU A 125 10.48 -14.29 2.68
C GLU A 125 11.38 -13.65 1.61
N ARG A 126 11.61 -12.34 1.72
CA ARG A 126 12.47 -11.63 0.78
C ARG A 126 13.86 -11.45 1.39
N THR A 127 14.84 -12.07 0.78
CA THR A 127 16.26 -11.89 1.09
C THR A 127 16.90 -10.75 0.28
N ALA A 128 16.26 -10.32 -0.81
CA ALA A 128 16.78 -9.28 -1.68
C ALA A 128 16.13 -7.91 -1.41
N PRO A 129 16.88 -6.79 -1.59
CA PRO A 129 16.33 -5.45 -1.53
C PRO A 129 15.17 -5.27 -2.53
N ILE A 130 14.15 -4.53 -2.15
CA ILE A 130 13.06 -4.18 -3.06
C ILE A 130 13.58 -3.08 -4.01
N THR A 131 13.50 -3.33 -5.32
CA THR A 131 13.97 -2.40 -6.36
C THR A 131 12.78 -1.92 -7.14
N TYR A 132 11.79 -1.45 -6.91
CA TYR A 132 10.62 -0.98 -7.69
C TYR A 132 10.95 -0.67 -9.17
N GLU A 133 11.27 -1.70 -9.92
CA GLU A 133 11.60 -1.61 -11.35
C GLU A 133 10.39 -1.86 -12.26
N ARG A 134 9.35 -2.51 -11.74
CA ARG A 134 8.13 -2.90 -12.46
C ARG A 134 6.91 -2.51 -11.65
N ILE A 135 6.41 -1.32 -11.92
CA ILE A 135 5.28 -0.74 -11.20
C ILE A 135 4.01 -0.93 -12.02
N LEU A 136 3.02 -1.59 -11.45
CA LEU A 136 1.68 -1.73 -12.02
C LEU A 136 0.77 -0.67 -11.43
N CYS A 137 0.16 0.14 -12.30
CA CYS A 137 -0.78 1.18 -11.94
C CYS A 137 -2.14 0.91 -12.60
N PRO A 138 -3.09 0.27 -11.90
CA PRO A 138 -4.46 0.14 -12.38
C PRO A 138 -5.14 1.50 -12.46
N ILE A 139 -5.78 1.79 -13.58
CA ILE A 139 -6.43 3.06 -13.88
C ILE A 139 -7.91 2.80 -14.15
N GLU A 140 -8.75 3.46 -13.39
CA GLU A 140 -10.18 3.54 -13.63
C GLU A 140 -10.51 4.88 -14.30
N PHE A 141 -11.22 4.84 -15.42
CA PHE A 141 -11.66 6.05 -16.11
C PHE A 141 -13.04 6.45 -15.59
N HIS A 142 -13.09 7.48 -14.75
CA HIS A 142 -14.35 8.13 -14.39
C HIS A 142 -14.65 9.30 -15.33
N GLU A 143 -15.87 9.37 -15.84
CA GLU A 143 -16.32 10.49 -16.69
C GLU A 143 -16.33 11.81 -15.91
N SER A 144 -16.56 11.75 -14.61
CA SER A 144 -16.60 12.92 -13.72
C SER A 144 -15.23 13.45 -13.27
N GLU A 145 -14.14 12.68 -13.49
CA GLU A 145 -12.82 13.03 -12.97
C GLU A 145 -11.71 12.79 -14.01
N PRO A 146 -11.62 13.61 -15.07
CA PRO A 146 -10.58 13.45 -16.09
C PRO A 146 -9.16 13.63 -15.54
N ARG A 147 -9.02 14.26 -14.36
CA ARG A 147 -7.73 14.52 -13.69
C ARG A 147 -7.24 13.39 -12.78
N ALA A 148 -8.03 12.35 -12.54
CA ALA A 148 -7.64 11.27 -11.63
C ALA A 148 -6.34 10.59 -12.07
N LEU A 149 -6.18 10.35 -13.37
CA LEU A 149 -4.95 9.76 -13.90
C LEU A 149 -3.75 10.71 -13.79
N GLU A 150 -3.93 12.01 -14.05
CA GLU A 150 -2.88 13.02 -13.87
C GLU A 150 -2.46 13.08 -12.39
N TYR A 151 -3.41 13.02 -11.47
CA TYR A 151 -3.13 12.98 -10.04
C TYR A 151 -2.34 11.73 -9.65
N VAL A 152 -2.77 10.54 -10.08
CA VAL A 152 -2.04 9.29 -9.84
C VAL A 152 -0.62 9.38 -10.37
N LEU A 153 -0.46 9.84 -11.59
CA LEU A 153 0.86 10.02 -12.19
C LEU A 153 1.68 11.05 -11.40
N SER A 154 1.11 12.17 -11.00
CA SER A 154 1.83 13.18 -10.19
C SER A 154 2.37 12.63 -8.87
N MET A 155 1.72 11.62 -8.28
CA MET A 155 2.15 10.96 -7.06
C MET A 155 3.15 9.82 -7.32
N VAL A 156 2.92 9.05 -8.39
CA VAL A 156 3.78 7.90 -8.74
C VAL A 156 5.12 8.37 -9.32
N LEU A 157 5.10 9.42 -10.13
CA LEU A 157 6.28 9.89 -10.84
C LEU A 157 7.41 10.38 -9.91
N PRO A 158 7.17 11.18 -8.86
CA PRO A 158 8.20 11.52 -7.88
C PRO A 158 8.75 10.30 -7.16
N PHE A 159 7.87 9.35 -6.83
CA PHE A 159 8.26 8.09 -6.22
C PHE A 159 9.22 7.30 -7.12
N MET A 160 8.94 7.22 -8.42
CA MET A 160 9.82 6.59 -9.41
C MET A 160 11.13 7.35 -9.59
N LYS A 161 11.11 8.68 -9.58
CA LYS A 161 12.33 9.51 -9.63
C LYS A 161 13.24 9.25 -8.43
N GLY A 162 12.68 9.11 -7.23
CA GLY A 162 13.43 8.78 -6.01
C GLY A 162 14.08 7.39 -6.08
N VAL A 163 13.44 6.45 -6.75
CA VAL A 163 13.92 5.07 -6.91
C VAL A 163 15.10 4.95 -7.88
N SER A 164 15.23 5.85 -8.85
CA SER A 164 16.23 5.74 -9.92
C SER A 164 17.14 6.96 -10.12
N PRO A 165 17.55 7.73 -9.10
CA PRO A 165 18.37 8.94 -9.32
C PRO A 165 19.80 8.68 -9.81
N ARG A 166 20.28 7.44 -9.76
CA ARG A 166 21.67 7.07 -10.09
C ARG A 166 21.82 6.09 -11.25
N SER A 167 20.74 5.58 -11.79
CA SER A 167 20.81 4.63 -12.91
C SER A 167 20.81 5.36 -14.24
N LYS A 168 21.90 5.24 -14.98
CA LYS A 168 21.96 5.61 -16.42
C LYS A 168 21.16 4.63 -17.31
N LYS A 169 20.49 3.63 -16.72
CA LYS A 169 19.62 2.71 -17.45
C LYS A 169 18.24 3.33 -17.61
N PRO A 170 17.54 3.04 -18.73
CA PRO A 170 16.17 3.50 -18.90
C PRO A 170 15.33 3.06 -17.69
N GLY A 171 14.63 4.02 -17.12
CA GLY A 171 13.95 3.92 -15.84
C GLY A 171 12.98 2.76 -15.68
N ALA A 172 12.39 2.67 -14.51
CA ALA A 172 11.42 1.63 -14.16
C ALA A 172 10.29 1.54 -15.20
N ARG A 173 9.79 0.33 -15.44
CA ARG A 173 8.60 0.10 -16.26
C ARG A 173 7.36 0.52 -15.48
N LEU A 174 6.58 1.41 -16.05
CA LEU A 174 5.29 1.84 -15.51
C LEU A 174 4.17 1.24 -16.35
N ILE A 175 3.57 0.17 -15.86
CA ILE A 175 2.46 -0.49 -16.52
C ILE A 175 1.16 0.21 -16.13
N LEU A 176 0.52 0.89 -17.07
CA LEU A 176 -0.78 1.52 -16.88
C LEU A 176 -1.86 0.55 -17.34
N LEU A 177 -2.55 -0.08 -16.40
CA LEU A 177 -3.54 -1.09 -16.69
C LEU A 177 -4.96 -0.53 -16.57
N HIS A 178 -5.74 -0.64 -17.64
CA HIS A 178 -7.19 -0.46 -17.57
C HIS A 178 -7.88 -1.81 -17.74
N VAL A 179 -8.84 -2.11 -16.85
CA VAL A 179 -9.65 -3.32 -16.94
C VAL A 179 -11.05 -2.94 -17.37
N VAL A 180 -11.44 -3.42 -18.54
CA VAL A 180 -12.83 -3.32 -19.02
C VAL A 180 -13.64 -4.37 -18.28
N GLU A 181 -14.40 -3.93 -17.28
CA GLU A 181 -15.33 -4.80 -16.58
C GLU A 181 -16.54 -5.06 -17.48
N ASN A 182 -16.53 -6.21 -18.12
CA ASN A 182 -17.60 -6.58 -19.02
C ASN A 182 -18.72 -7.33 -18.25
N LEU A 183 -19.86 -6.69 -18.08
CA LEU A 183 -21.08 -7.34 -17.60
C LEU A 183 -21.65 -8.32 -18.64
N PHE A 184 -21.17 -8.25 -19.88
CA PHE A 184 -21.64 -9.06 -21.01
C PHE A 184 -20.44 -9.75 -21.68
N GLU A 185 -19.91 -10.82 -21.08
CA GLU A 185 -18.76 -11.61 -21.56
C GLU A 185 -18.88 -12.17 -23.00
N GLN A 186 -19.96 -11.86 -23.72
CA GLN A 186 -20.32 -12.52 -24.98
C GLN A 186 -20.21 -11.63 -26.23
N LEU A 187 -19.74 -10.39 -26.13
CA LEU A 187 -19.65 -9.51 -27.30
C LEU A 187 -18.20 -9.04 -27.56
N PRO A 188 -17.40 -9.77 -28.37
CA PRO A 188 -16.03 -9.40 -28.72
C PRO A 188 -15.91 -8.01 -29.38
N GLU A 189 -16.92 -7.58 -30.11
CA GLU A 189 -16.96 -6.27 -30.76
C GLU A 189 -17.03 -5.12 -29.75
N TYR A 190 -17.78 -5.32 -28.66
CA TYR A 190 -17.85 -4.34 -27.58
C TYR A 190 -16.47 -4.11 -26.93
N PHE A 191 -15.74 -5.20 -26.65
CA PHE A 191 -14.39 -5.10 -26.08
C PHE A 191 -13.43 -4.36 -27.02
N SER A 192 -13.44 -4.67 -28.32
CA SER A 192 -12.49 -4.07 -29.27
C SER A 192 -12.63 -2.55 -29.41
N VAL A 193 -13.84 -2.01 -29.27
CA VAL A 193 -14.09 -0.56 -29.28
C VAL A 193 -13.59 0.09 -27.99
N HIS A 194 -13.96 -0.46 -26.84
CA HIS A 194 -13.56 0.07 -25.53
C HIS A 194 -12.06 -0.09 -25.28
N GLU A 195 -11.45 -1.19 -25.74
CA GLU A 195 -10.01 -1.41 -25.68
C GLU A 195 -9.26 -0.28 -26.43
N ARG A 196 -9.68 0.03 -27.65
CA ARG A 196 -9.05 1.07 -28.45
C ARG A 196 -9.16 2.45 -27.79
N GLU A 197 -10.34 2.80 -27.33
CA GLU A 197 -10.56 4.06 -26.63
C GLU A 197 -9.75 4.17 -25.35
N ALA A 198 -9.79 3.14 -24.51
CA ALA A 198 -9.01 3.09 -23.27
C ALA A 198 -7.50 3.17 -23.56
N MET A 199 -7.02 2.46 -24.56
CA MET A 199 -5.60 2.50 -24.96
C MET A 199 -5.16 3.91 -25.36
N GLU A 200 -5.97 4.63 -26.14
CA GLU A 200 -5.66 6.00 -26.53
C GLU A 200 -5.73 6.97 -25.34
N ARG A 201 -6.66 6.79 -24.41
CA ARG A 201 -6.72 7.57 -23.17
C ARG A 201 -5.51 7.36 -22.32
N LEU A 202 -5.07 6.10 -22.12
CA LEU A 202 -3.85 5.77 -21.36
C LEU A 202 -2.60 6.40 -21.98
N LYS A 203 -2.46 6.34 -23.32
CA LYS A 203 -1.32 6.93 -24.02
C LYS A 203 -1.26 8.45 -23.88
N ARG A 204 -2.41 9.14 -23.97
CA ARG A 204 -2.50 10.60 -23.85
C ARG A 204 -2.24 11.10 -22.43
N ALA A 205 -2.59 10.29 -21.44
CA ALA A 205 -2.46 10.68 -20.04
C ALA A 205 -1.01 10.66 -19.52
N VAL A 206 -0.11 9.98 -20.24
CA VAL A 206 1.31 9.96 -19.86
C VAL A 206 1.96 11.29 -20.24
N PRO A 207 2.48 12.06 -19.24
CA PRO A 207 3.22 13.29 -19.53
C PRO A 207 4.42 13.04 -20.44
N ALA A 208 4.74 14.01 -21.28
CA ALA A 208 5.85 13.85 -22.25
C ALA A 208 7.20 13.62 -21.55
N ASP A 209 7.43 14.32 -20.43
CA ASP A 209 8.65 14.22 -19.63
C ASP A 209 8.73 12.90 -18.82
N ALA A 210 7.63 12.20 -18.64
CA ALA A 210 7.66 10.89 -17.97
C ALA A 210 8.54 9.87 -18.70
N ARG A 211 8.66 10.01 -20.02
CA ARG A 211 9.49 9.12 -20.85
C ARG A 211 11.00 9.28 -20.64
N ASP A 212 11.41 10.38 -20.04
CA ASP A 212 12.82 10.63 -19.75
C ASP A 212 13.35 9.79 -18.59
N TRP A 213 12.45 9.28 -17.75
CA TRP A 213 12.80 8.58 -16.50
C TRP A 213 12.01 7.31 -16.22
N CYS A 214 10.93 7.02 -16.96
CA CYS A 214 10.25 5.74 -16.92
C CYS A 214 9.89 5.25 -18.32
N ARG A 215 9.51 3.96 -18.40
CA ARG A 215 8.95 3.34 -19.60
C ARG A 215 7.47 3.09 -19.38
N PRO A 216 6.59 4.00 -19.81
CA PRO A 216 5.15 3.79 -19.71
C PRO A 216 4.69 2.74 -20.72
N GLU A 217 3.98 1.73 -20.24
CA GLU A 217 3.42 0.63 -20.99
C GLU A 217 1.91 0.58 -20.76
N PRO A 218 1.09 1.16 -21.64
CA PRO A 218 -0.35 1.06 -21.55
C PRO A 218 -0.81 -0.36 -21.88
N ARG A 219 -1.73 -0.88 -21.07
CA ARG A 219 -2.33 -2.21 -21.23
C ARG A 219 -3.81 -2.15 -20.93
N VAL A 220 -4.60 -2.86 -21.72
CA VAL A 220 -6.04 -3.02 -21.51
C VAL A 220 -6.35 -4.52 -21.45
N THR A 221 -7.19 -4.92 -20.50
CA THR A 221 -7.67 -6.30 -20.36
C THR A 221 -9.17 -6.29 -20.10
N ALA A 222 -9.84 -7.43 -20.27
CA ALA A 222 -11.23 -7.60 -19.91
C ALA A 222 -11.37 -8.59 -18.76
N GLY A 223 -12.32 -8.35 -17.85
CA GLY A 223 -12.62 -9.25 -16.74
C GLY A 223 -12.91 -8.51 -15.45
N ARG A 224 -12.86 -9.23 -14.34
CA ARG A 224 -12.98 -8.60 -13.02
C ARG A 224 -11.71 -7.86 -12.65
N ALA A 225 -11.83 -6.61 -12.24
CA ALA A 225 -10.68 -5.74 -11.98
C ALA A 225 -9.68 -6.35 -10.98
N ASP A 226 -10.15 -6.86 -9.84
CA ASP A 226 -9.29 -7.48 -8.82
C ASP A 226 -8.51 -8.70 -9.38
N THR A 227 -9.16 -9.55 -10.15
CA THR A 227 -8.57 -10.76 -10.75
C THR A 227 -7.53 -10.39 -11.80
N GLU A 228 -7.88 -9.48 -12.71
CA GLU A 228 -6.98 -9.05 -13.79
C GLU A 228 -5.76 -8.29 -13.28
N ILE A 229 -5.93 -7.41 -12.29
CA ILE A 229 -4.81 -6.71 -11.67
C ILE A 229 -3.80 -7.72 -11.08
N LEU A 230 -4.28 -8.71 -10.32
CA LEU A 230 -3.42 -9.73 -9.73
C LEU A 230 -2.77 -10.64 -10.79
N ARG A 231 -3.52 -11.01 -11.82
CA ARG A 231 -2.99 -11.82 -12.94
C ARG A 231 -1.87 -11.08 -13.67
N VAL A 232 -2.10 -9.82 -14.05
CA VAL A 232 -1.10 -9.00 -14.75
C VAL A 232 0.11 -8.71 -13.85
N ALA A 233 -0.11 -8.44 -12.56
CA ALA A 233 0.98 -8.25 -11.60
C ALA A 233 1.89 -9.49 -11.52
N ALA A 234 1.31 -10.68 -11.47
CA ALA A 234 2.05 -11.95 -11.45
C ALA A 234 2.77 -12.22 -12.77
N GLU A 235 2.08 -12.04 -13.91
CA GLU A 235 2.62 -12.25 -15.27
C GLU A 235 3.85 -11.39 -15.53
N LEU A 236 3.80 -10.12 -15.15
CA LEU A 236 4.89 -9.16 -15.37
C LEU A 236 5.93 -9.17 -14.24
N GLY A 237 5.70 -9.94 -13.19
CA GLY A 237 6.54 -9.95 -11.99
C GLY A 237 6.63 -8.56 -11.36
N SER A 238 5.49 -7.87 -11.23
CA SER A 238 5.45 -6.52 -10.65
C SER A 238 5.98 -6.52 -9.22
N ASP A 239 6.77 -5.52 -8.89
CA ASP A 239 7.38 -5.34 -7.57
C ASP A 239 6.68 -4.27 -6.73
N LEU A 240 5.75 -3.53 -7.33
CA LEU A 240 4.83 -2.62 -6.68
C LEU A 240 3.52 -2.53 -7.47
N ILE A 241 2.39 -2.50 -6.77
CA ILE A 241 1.10 -2.08 -7.33
C ILE A 241 0.74 -0.73 -6.71
N VAL A 242 0.34 0.26 -7.52
CA VAL A 242 -0.11 1.57 -7.05
C VAL A 242 -1.57 1.74 -7.40
N MET A 243 -2.41 1.93 -6.39
CA MET A 243 -3.86 2.08 -6.56
C MET A 243 -4.32 3.45 -6.09
N ALA A 244 -4.96 4.22 -6.97
CA ALA A 244 -5.69 5.39 -6.55
C ALA A 244 -7.00 4.98 -5.87
N VAL A 245 -7.30 5.65 -4.76
CA VAL A 245 -8.51 5.43 -3.99
C VAL A 245 -9.26 6.74 -3.93
N HIS A 246 -10.41 6.82 -4.60
CA HIS A 246 -11.24 8.01 -4.59
C HIS A 246 -12.01 8.12 -3.27
N GLY A 247 -11.86 9.25 -2.55
CA GLY A 247 -12.17 9.37 -1.13
C GLY A 247 -13.37 10.20 -0.70
N LYS A 248 -14.05 10.96 -1.56
CA LYS A 248 -15.13 11.86 -1.12
C LYS A 248 -16.55 11.37 -1.49
N GLY A 249 -17.05 10.42 -0.71
CA GLY A 249 -18.46 10.00 -0.79
C GLY A 249 -18.72 8.65 -0.13
N ALA A 250 -19.88 8.50 0.52
CA ALA A 250 -20.28 7.24 1.17
C ALA A 250 -20.42 6.06 0.16
N ILE A 251 -20.63 6.36 -1.11
CA ILE A 251 -20.74 5.40 -2.21
C ILE A 251 -19.35 4.89 -2.61
N ASN A 252 -18.36 5.77 -2.72
CA ASN A 252 -16.99 5.42 -3.09
C ASN A 252 -16.27 4.61 -2.00
N ARG A 253 -16.57 4.81 -0.72
CA ARG A 253 -16.09 3.95 0.38
C ARG A 253 -16.56 2.49 0.27
N ARG A 254 -17.65 2.21 -0.45
CA ARG A 254 -18.12 0.83 -0.70
C ARG A 254 -17.33 0.14 -1.82
N LEU A 255 -16.93 0.88 -2.86
CA LEU A 255 -16.06 0.38 -3.94
C LEU A 255 -14.63 0.12 -3.45
N TYR A 256 -14.09 0.95 -2.55
CA TYR A 256 -12.85 0.67 -1.82
C TYR A 256 -12.83 -0.73 -1.19
N ARG A 257 -14.00 -1.20 -0.71
CA ARG A 257 -14.13 -2.50 -0.04
C ARG A 257 -14.01 -3.70 -0.98
N SER A 258 -14.21 -3.57 -2.30
CA SER A 258 -14.21 -4.74 -3.19
C SER A 258 -12.86 -4.96 -3.89
N THR A 259 -12.43 -4.06 -4.74
CA THR A 259 -11.25 -4.25 -5.59
C THR A 259 -9.95 -4.06 -4.84
N THR A 260 -9.73 -2.91 -4.21
CA THR A 260 -8.47 -2.61 -3.51
C THR A 260 -8.18 -3.59 -2.38
N SER A 261 -9.18 -3.90 -1.54
CA SER A 261 -9.00 -4.89 -0.45
C SER A 261 -8.70 -6.29 -0.98
N ARG A 262 -9.28 -6.69 -2.12
CA ARG A 262 -8.97 -7.98 -2.75
C ARG A 262 -7.59 -8.00 -3.36
N VAL A 263 -7.18 -6.91 -4.02
CA VAL A 263 -5.82 -6.77 -4.54
C VAL A 263 -4.80 -6.85 -3.42
N ILE A 264 -4.97 -6.08 -2.32
CA ILE A 264 -4.05 -6.12 -1.18
C ILE A 264 -3.95 -7.51 -0.56
N ARG A 265 -5.07 -8.25 -0.49
CA ARG A 265 -5.06 -9.64 0.04
C ARG A 265 -4.34 -10.62 -0.88
N GLY A 266 -4.51 -10.47 -2.19
CA GLY A 266 -3.96 -11.40 -3.19
C GLY A 266 -2.58 -11.04 -3.70
N ALA A 267 -2.10 -9.82 -3.47
CA ALA A 267 -0.83 -9.35 -3.98
C ALA A 267 0.36 -10.06 -3.31
N THR A 268 1.34 -10.42 -4.13
CA THR A 268 2.63 -10.96 -3.69
C THR A 268 3.72 -9.89 -3.58
N CYS A 269 3.42 -8.67 -4.01
CA CYS A 269 4.27 -7.49 -3.89
C CYS A 269 3.57 -6.41 -3.05
N PRO A 270 4.30 -5.40 -2.56
CA PRO A 270 3.71 -4.25 -1.88
C PRO A 270 2.64 -3.55 -2.71
N VAL A 271 1.61 -3.03 -2.02
CA VAL A 271 0.54 -2.24 -2.63
C VAL A 271 0.53 -0.86 -1.98
N LEU A 272 0.78 0.18 -2.77
CA LEU A 272 0.67 1.57 -2.37
C LEU A 272 -0.75 2.07 -2.71
N THR A 273 -1.46 2.55 -1.70
CA THR A 273 -2.75 3.22 -1.91
C THR A 273 -2.57 4.73 -1.81
N LEU A 274 -3.09 5.45 -2.79
CA LEU A 274 -3.09 6.90 -2.86
C LEU A 274 -4.52 7.40 -2.65
N CYS A 275 -4.72 8.32 -1.70
CA CYS A 275 -6.02 8.97 -1.53
C CYS A 275 -6.12 10.13 -2.53
N ALA A 276 -7.00 10.02 -3.52
CA ALA A 276 -7.39 11.18 -4.34
C ALA A 276 -8.36 12.06 -3.52
N GLU A 277 -8.01 13.33 -3.34
CA GLU A 277 -8.85 14.31 -2.66
C GLU A 277 -10.09 14.72 -3.48
#